data_373cb318fb9dc27c86c998da70042876
#
_entry.id   373cb318fb9dc27c86c998da70042876
#
_cell.length_a   1.000
_cell.length_b   1.000
_cell.length_c   1.000
_cell.angle_alpha   90.00
_cell.angle_beta   90.00
_cell.angle_gamma   90.00
#
_symmetry.space_group_name_H-M   'P 1'
#
loop_
_entity.id
_entity.type
_entity.pdbx_description
1 polymer ?
#
loop_
_entity_poly.entity_id
_entity_poly.type
_entity_poly.pdbx_seq_one_letter_code
_entity_poly.pdbx_strand_id
1 'polypeptide(L)'
;MEAGKLMRTCGLWTVALAQLAFSADAAPPRPVETILADYVKAVGGYQAVDRLTSRETVADVHHGGRVTLYWRKPNQVLSMSKNERTGYDGTRGWTLSKKRKVKKLARGAEVPIEMDADPLRYVHIHDFYGELNPAPPGEIDGERMDVIVAPNNLSATKLYFDARSHLLRRVDESGEVSAYFENRVDYLDYREVDGVRLPFRILHTTTEPGGASEDLRIKTITHNMALQPEMFSKPQAGQVVMGGRR
;
A
#
# COMPACT_ATOMS: atom_id res chain seq x y z
N MET A 1 -3.32 -81.23 -48.23
CA MET A 1 -3.75 -80.79 -46.91
C MET A 1 -3.31 -79.35 -46.71
N GLU A 2 -4.23 -78.46 -47.00
CA GLU A 2 -3.94 -76.99 -47.07
C GLU A 2 -4.13 -76.34 -45.72
N ALA A 3 -3.20 -75.54 -45.32
CA ALA A 3 -3.27 -74.68 -44.13
C ALA A 3 -3.65 -73.26 -44.54
N GLY A 4 -4.81 -72.87 -44.18
CA GLY A 4 -5.36 -71.53 -44.47
C GLY A 4 -4.66 -70.45 -43.70
N LYS A 5 -4.25 -69.40 -44.43
CA LYS A 5 -3.67 -68.16 -43.91
C LYS A 5 -4.80 -67.18 -43.50
N LEU A 6 -4.89 -66.89 -42.21
CA LEU A 6 -5.78 -65.87 -41.71
C LEU A 6 -5.03 -64.51 -41.68
N MET A 7 -5.39 -63.59 -42.55
CA MET A 7 -4.89 -62.21 -42.55
C MET A 7 -5.63 -61.40 -41.50
N ARG A 8 -4.94 -60.96 -40.43
CA ARG A 8 -5.43 -59.96 -39.45
C ARG A 8 -5.07 -58.57 -39.95
N THR A 9 -6.05 -57.82 -40.37
CA THR A 9 -5.93 -56.36 -40.62
C THR A 9 -5.92 -55.65 -39.31
N CYS A 10 -4.79 -55.01 -38.97
CA CYS A 10 -4.64 -54.15 -37.81
C CYS A 10 -5.06 -52.73 -38.23
N GLY A 11 -6.25 -52.33 -37.83
CA GLY A 11 -6.72 -50.95 -38.04
C GLY A 11 -6.03 -50.01 -37.07
N LEU A 12 -5.18 -49.10 -37.59
CA LEU A 12 -4.64 -47.98 -36.84
C LEU A 12 -5.73 -46.92 -36.64
N TRP A 13 -6.22 -46.80 -35.42
CA TRP A 13 -7.03 -45.66 -35.01
C TRP A 13 -6.07 -44.53 -34.59
N THR A 14 -5.86 -43.54 -35.44
CA THR A 14 -5.20 -42.30 -35.10
C THR A 14 -6.18 -41.41 -34.36
N VAL A 15 -6.05 -41.37 -33.02
CA VAL A 15 -6.73 -40.37 -32.19
C VAL A 15 -6.01 -39.04 -32.38
N ALA A 16 -6.59 -38.15 -33.18
CA ALA A 16 -6.13 -36.74 -33.25
C ALA A 16 -6.56 -36.03 -31.96
N LEU A 17 -5.63 -35.84 -31.01
CA LEU A 17 -5.80 -34.91 -29.92
C LEU A 17 -5.72 -33.49 -30.49
N ALA A 18 -6.89 -32.88 -30.68
CA ALA A 18 -6.97 -31.43 -30.87
C ALA A 18 -6.57 -30.74 -29.56
N GLN A 19 -5.34 -30.29 -29.48
CA GLN A 19 -4.91 -29.34 -28.45
C GLN A 19 -5.56 -28.01 -28.75
N LEU A 20 -6.66 -27.72 -28.09
CA LEU A 20 -7.19 -26.36 -27.96
C LEU A 20 -6.19 -25.57 -27.09
N ALA A 21 -5.22 -24.92 -27.72
CA ALA A 21 -4.41 -23.90 -27.09
C ALA A 21 -5.35 -22.72 -26.77
N PHE A 22 -5.87 -22.67 -25.55
CA PHE A 22 -6.42 -21.45 -24.99
C PHE A 22 -5.22 -20.50 -24.78
N SER A 23 -4.87 -19.74 -25.81
CA SER A 23 -4.12 -18.50 -25.63
C SER A 23 -5.09 -17.57 -24.88
N ALA A 24 -4.92 -17.47 -23.57
CA ALA A 24 -5.50 -16.37 -22.82
C ALA A 24 -4.88 -15.10 -23.41
N ASP A 25 -5.63 -14.44 -24.29
CA ASP A 25 -5.28 -13.14 -24.87
C ASP A 25 -5.39 -12.15 -23.72
N ALA A 26 -4.31 -12.05 -22.93
CA ALA A 26 -4.25 -11.10 -21.82
C ALA A 26 -4.34 -9.71 -22.44
N ALA A 27 -5.40 -8.98 -22.10
CA ALA A 27 -5.58 -7.62 -22.59
C ALA A 27 -4.28 -6.81 -22.33
N PRO A 28 -3.85 -5.97 -23.30
CA PRO A 28 -2.62 -5.22 -23.16
C PRO A 28 -2.67 -4.35 -21.91
N PRO A 29 -1.52 -4.09 -21.26
CA PRO A 29 -1.43 -3.17 -20.14
C PRO A 29 -1.95 -1.79 -20.51
N ARG A 30 -2.69 -1.14 -19.60
CA ARG A 30 -3.09 0.24 -19.76
C ARG A 30 -1.88 1.17 -19.58
N PRO A 31 -1.78 2.30 -20.31
CA PRO A 31 -0.72 3.27 -20.07
C PRO A 31 -0.70 3.79 -18.63
N VAL A 32 0.49 3.94 -18.03
CA VAL A 32 0.68 4.40 -16.65
C VAL A 32 -0.05 5.71 -16.39
N GLU A 33 0.15 6.72 -17.26
CA GLU A 33 -0.45 8.04 -17.09
C GLU A 33 -1.99 8.01 -17.12
N THR A 34 -2.56 7.07 -17.88
CA THR A 34 -4.02 6.88 -17.91
C THR A 34 -4.52 6.31 -16.60
N ILE A 35 -3.83 5.31 -16.04
CA ILE A 35 -4.18 4.70 -14.75
C ILE A 35 -4.10 5.77 -13.64
N LEU A 36 -3.00 6.53 -13.62
CA LEU A 36 -2.78 7.57 -12.62
C LEU A 36 -3.79 8.72 -12.72
N ALA A 37 -4.11 9.17 -13.93
CA ALA A 37 -5.12 10.20 -14.13
C ALA A 37 -6.50 9.77 -13.63
N ASP A 38 -6.89 8.51 -13.91
CA ASP A 38 -8.15 7.94 -13.42
C ASP A 38 -8.14 7.81 -11.88
N TYR A 39 -7.03 7.38 -11.30
CA TYR A 39 -6.87 7.32 -9.84
C TYR A 39 -6.98 8.70 -9.20
N VAL A 40 -6.25 9.69 -9.69
CA VAL A 40 -6.32 11.07 -9.19
C VAL A 40 -7.76 11.60 -9.23
N LYS A 41 -8.46 11.38 -10.33
CA LYS A 41 -9.88 11.75 -10.46
C LYS A 41 -10.75 10.98 -9.45
N ALA A 42 -10.51 9.68 -9.27
CA ALA A 42 -11.28 8.83 -8.38
C ALA A 42 -11.14 9.24 -6.90
N VAL A 43 -9.95 9.70 -6.48
CA VAL A 43 -9.74 10.17 -5.09
C VAL A 43 -10.24 11.59 -4.84
N GLY A 44 -10.65 12.35 -5.86
CA GLY A 44 -11.20 13.70 -5.71
C GLY A 44 -10.46 14.79 -6.48
N GLY A 45 -9.38 14.43 -7.17
CA GLY A 45 -8.57 15.34 -7.99
C GLY A 45 -7.50 16.12 -7.21
N TYR A 46 -6.49 16.61 -7.91
CA TYR A 46 -5.39 17.38 -7.33
C TYR A 46 -5.87 18.54 -6.45
N GLN A 47 -6.86 19.31 -6.91
CA GLN A 47 -7.34 20.47 -6.17
C GLN A 47 -7.91 20.09 -4.79
N ALA A 48 -8.59 18.96 -4.65
CA ALA A 48 -9.12 18.52 -3.37
C ALA A 48 -7.99 18.03 -2.45
N VAL A 49 -7.03 17.27 -2.99
CA VAL A 49 -5.89 16.74 -2.25
C VAL A 49 -4.94 17.85 -1.79
N ASP A 50 -4.63 18.80 -2.67
CA ASP A 50 -3.64 19.85 -2.37
C ASP A 50 -4.13 20.88 -1.35
N ARG A 51 -5.44 21.02 -1.16
CA ARG A 51 -6.02 21.84 -0.08
C ARG A 51 -5.82 21.25 1.31
N LEU A 52 -5.47 19.98 1.42
CA LEU A 52 -5.23 19.35 2.72
C LEU A 52 -3.86 19.78 3.23
N THR A 53 -3.83 20.43 4.38
CA THR A 53 -2.59 20.92 5.02
C THR A 53 -2.22 20.13 6.25
N SER A 54 -3.20 19.45 6.84
CA SER A 54 -3.01 18.59 8.02
C SER A 54 -4.12 17.56 8.12
N ARG A 55 -3.86 16.48 8.85
CA ARG A 55 -4.85 15.43 9.13
C ARG A 55 -4.61 14.80 10.49
N GLU A 56 -5.70 14.52 11.19
CA GLU A 56 -5.77 13.57 12.29
C GLU A 56 -6.52 12.33 11.80
N THR A 57 -5.96 11.17 12.03
CA THR A 57 -6.60 9.89 11.78
C THR A 57 -6.64 9.09 13.07
N VAL A 58 -7.82 8.72 13.53
CA VAL A 58 -8.00 7.84 14.69
C VAL A 58 -8.39 6.46 14.18
N ALA A 59 -7.63 5.44 14.55
CA ALA A 59 -7.87 4.07 14.14
C ALA A 59 -7.77 3.11 15.33
N ASP A 60 -8.48 1.98 15.24
CA ASP A 60 -8.25 0.82 16.09
C ASP A 60 -7.40 -0.19 15.31
N VAL A 61 -6.34 -0.67 15.94
CA VAL A 61 -5.48 -1.75 15.43
C VAL A 61 -5.93 -3.06 16.06
N HIS A 62 -6.20 -4.06 15.23
CA HIS A 62 -6.60 -5.37 15.73
C HIS A 62 -5.51 -5.94 16.66
N HIS A 63 -5.88 -6.28 17.89
CA HIS A 63 -4.99 -6.67 19.00
C HIS A 63 -3.97 -5.60 19.47
N GLY A 64 -3.90 -4.42 18.82
CA GLY A 64 -2.94 -3.34 19.16
C GLY A 64 -3.53 -2.18 19.96
N GLY A 65 -4.85 -2.06 20.01
CA GLY A 65 -5.55 -0.93 20.63
C GLY A 65 -5.69 0.28 19.70
N ARG A 66 -5.93 1.45 20.29
CA ARG A 66 -6.12 2.68 19.52
C ARG A 66 -4.80 3.34 19.15
N VAL A 67 -4.72 3.81 17.91
CA VAL A 67 -3.65 4.66 17.40
C VAL A 67 -4.25 5.96 16.88
N THR A 68 -3.54 7.07 17.09
CA THR A 68 -3.85 8.35 16.46
C THR A 68 -2.64 8.77 15.62
N LEU A 69 -2.90 9.05 14.35
CA LEU A 69 -1.90 9.49 13.39
C LEU A 69 -2.16 10.96 13.06
N TYR A 70 -1.14 11.78 13.18
CA TYR A 70 -1.14 13.16 12.76
C TYR A 70 -0.19 13.35 11.59
N TRP A 71 -0.65 14.05 10.59
CA TRP A 71 0.13 14.49 9.45
C TRP A 71 -0.02 15.99 9.26
N ARG A 72 1.07 16.64 8.86
CA ARG A 72 1.10 18.07 8.56
C ARG A 72 2.08 18.32 7.41
N LYS A 73 1.64 19.09 6.41
CA LYS A 73 2.51 19.51 5.30
C LYS A 73 3.72 20.30 5.85
N PRO A 74 4.91 20.20 5.19
CA PRO A 74 5.11 19.39 3.98
C PRO A 74 5.26 17.88 4.25
N ASN A 75 5.84 17.45 5.38
CA ASN A 75 6.21 16.06 5.63
C ASN A 75 6.35 15.73 7.13
N GLN A 76 5.58 16.36 7.98
CA GLN A 76 5.61 16.09 9.42
C GLN A 76 4.61 15.02 9.82
N VAL A 77 5.02 14.08 10.67
CA VAL A 77 4.24 12.92 11.08
C VAL A 77 4.39 12.65 12.56
N LEU A 78 3.29 12.26 13.21
CA LEU A 78 3.28 11.75 14.58
C LEU A 78 2.28 10.61 14.71
N SER A 79 2.76 9.43 15.05
CA SER A 79 1.95 8.30 15.46
C SER A 79 1.93 8.21 16.99
N MET A 80 0.75 8.03 17.55
CA MET A 80 0.55 7.93 19.00
C MET A 80 -0.28 6.70 19.34
N SER A 81 0.31 5.77 20.09
CA SER A 81 -0.36 4.63 20.68
C SER A 81 -0.26 4.67 22.22
N LYS A 82 -0.91 3.73 22.88
CA LYS A 82 -0.82 3.58 24.35
C LYS A 82 0.63 3.38 24.84
N ASN A 83 1.46 2.74 24.04
CA ASN A 83 2.78 2.26 24.46
C ASN A 83 3.94 3.05 23.85
N GLU A 84 3.71 3.73 22.74
CA GLU A 84 4.76 4.37 21.95
C GLU A 84 4.25 5.60 21.21
N ARG A 85 5.15 6.53 21.02
CA ARG A 85 4.99 7.65 20.07
C ARG A 85 6.15 7.60 19.10
N THR A 86 5.85 7.72 17.83
CA THR A 86 6.86 7.82 16.77
C THR A 86 6.59 9.08 15.97
N GLY A 87 7.59 9.93 15.86
CA GLY A 87 7.44 11.21 15.17
C GLY A 87 8.55 11.45 14.16
N TYR A 88 8.23 12.25 13.16
CA TYR A 88 9.12 12.80 12.17
C TYR A 88 8.82 14.30 12.03
N ASP A 89 9.83 15.13 12.27
CA ASP A 89 9.68 16.59 12.30
C ASP A 89 9.86 17.26 10.93
N GLY A 90 10.01 16.46 9.88
CA GLY A 90 10.33 16.89 8.52
C GLY A 90 11.82 16.75 8.20
N THR A 91 12.65 16.39 9.17
CA THR A 91 14.10 16.25 9.01
C THR A 91 14.64 15.01 9.71
N ARG A 92 14.09 14.69 10.87
CA ARG A 92 14.58 13.59 11.73
C ARG A 92 13.44 12.85 12.40
N GLY A 93 13.58 11.51 12.42
CA GLY A 93 12.68 10.62 13.13
C GLY A 93 13.12 10.35 14.57
N TRP A 94 12.13 10.09 15.43
CA TRP A 94 12.33 9.72 16.82
C TRP A 94 11.21 8.79 17.32
N THR A 95 11.54 8.01 18.34
CA THR A 95 10.54 7.22 19.07
C THR A 95 10.61 7.55 20.55
N LEU A 96 9.47 7.49 21.23
CA LEU A 96 9.31 7.64 22.66
C LEU A 96 8.52 6.45 23.20
N SER A 97 9.19 5.55 23.89
CA SER A 97 8.56 4.38 24.51
C SER A 97 7.77 4.75 25.77
N LYS A 98 6.87 3.86 26.22
CA LYS A 98 6.13 3.96 27.49
C LYS A 98 7.06 4.22 28.70
N LYS A 99 8.28 3.70 28.67
CA LYS A 99 9.30 3.92 29.71
C LYS A 99 9.98 5.30 29.61
N ARG A 100 9.44 6.22 28.81
CA ARG A 100 9.97 7.57 28.56
C ARG A 100 11.39 7.59 28.01
N LYS A 101 11.82 6.54 27.35
CA LYS A 101 13.09 6.51 26.63
C LYS A 101 12.88 7.07 25.24
N VAL A 102 13.52 8.19 24.95
CA VAL A 102 13.55 8.80 23.63
C VAL A 102 14.74 8.25 22.87
N LYS A 103 14.50 7.72 21.67
CA LYS A 103 15.55 7.28 20.74
C LYS A 103 15.41 8.10 19.43
N LYS A 104 16.54 8.41 18.81
CA LYS A 104 16.55 8.86 17.40
C LYS A 104 16.39 7.64 16.52
N LEU A 105 15.67 7.78 15.43
CA LEU A 105 15.65 6.76 14.40
C LEU A 105 16.99 6.72 13.67
N ALA A 106 17.39 5.57 13.20
CA ALA A 106 18.54 5.43 12.33
C ALA A 106 18.25 6.13 10.99
N ARG A 107 19.31 6.62 10.34
CA ARG A 107 19.18 7.25 9.02
C ARG A 107 18.58 6.23 8.03
N GLY A 108 17.51 6.62 7.33
CA GLY A 108 16.76 5.76 6.44
C GLY A 108 15.57 5.04 7.09
N ALA A 109 15.54 4.90 8.42
CA ALA A 109 14.35 4.36 9.12
C ALA A 109 13.20 5.36 9.22
N GLU A 110 13.42 6.62 8.83
CA GLU A 110 12.38 7.64 8.72
C GLU A 110 11.51 7.45 7.48
N VAL A 111 12.07 6.93 6.38
CA VAL A 111 11.40 6.81 5.08
C VAL A 111 10.07 6.05 5.15
N PRO A 112 9.97 4.89 5.80
CA PRO A 112 8.69 4.20 5.94
C PRO A 112 7.65 5.04 6.68
N ILE A 113 8.06 5.77 7.72
CA ILE A 113 7.15 6.60 8.52
C ILE A 113 6.61 7.76 7.69
N GLU A 114 7.46 8.40 6.92
CA GLU A 114 7.08 9.49 6.01
C GLU A 114 6.15 8.96 4.91
N MET A 115 6.47 7.81 4.33
CA MET A 115 5.66 7.20 3.28
C MET A 115 4.30 6.73 3.80
N ASP A 116 4.23 6.14 4.99
CA ASP A 116 2.98 5.60 5.54
C ASP A 116 2.04 6.67 6.08
N ALA A 117 2.58 7.83 6.39
CA ALA A 117 1.79 8.90 6.96
C ALA A 117 0.85 9.57 5.98
N ASP A 118 1.21 9.63 4.70
CA ASP A 118 0.36 10.20 3.67
C ASP A 118 -0.26 9.11 2.78
N PRO A 119 -1.51 8.67 3.04
CA PRO A 119 -2.21 7.72 2.17
C PRO A 119 -2.53 8.29 0.79
N LEU A 120 -2.33 9.60 0.58
CA LEU A 120 -2.51 10.28 -0.70
C LEU A 120 -1.19 10.46 -1.47
N ARG A 121 -0.06 9.95 -0.95
CA ARG A 121 1.26 10.03 -1.61
C ARG A 121 1.24 9.53 -3.06
N TYR A 122 0.37 8.59 -3.38
CA TYR A 122 0.23 8.05 -4.73
C TYR A 122 -0.45 9.01 -5.73
N VAL A 123 -1.03 10.10 -5.26
CA VAL A 123 -1.50 11.20 -6.12
C VAL A 123 -0.32 11.96 -6.73
N HIS A 124 0.78 12.04 -5.99
CA HIS A 124 2.05 12.65 -6.40
C HIS A 124 3.15 11.58 -6.56
N ILE A 125 2.80 10.45 -7.15
CA ILE A 125 3.64 9.24 -7.20
C ILE A 125 5.02 9.50 -7.83
N HIS A 126 5.12 10.41 -8.79
CA HIS A 126 6.37 10.79 -9.46
C HIS A 126 7.38 11.49 -8.52
N ASP A 127 6.93 12.01 -7.37
CA ASP A 127 7.83 12.57 -6.36
C ASP A 127 8.59 11.48 -5.58
N PHE A 128 8.09 10.24 -5.62
CA PHE A 128 8.62 9.11 -4.87
C PHE A 128 9.30 8.06 -5.75
N TYR A 129 8.85 7.89 -7.00
CA TYR A 129 9.35 6.87 -7.91
C TYR A 129 9.85 7.50 -9.21
N GLY A 130 11.12 7.24 -9.54
CA GLY A 130 11.75 7.79 -10.75
C GLY A 130 11.30 7.11 -12.05
N GLU A 131 10.84 5.86 -11.96
CA GLU A 131 10.38 5.08 -13.11
C GLU A 131 9.10 4.33 -12.76
N LEU A 132 8.16 4.33 -13.70
CA LEU A 132 6.89 3.61 -13.58
C LEU A 132 6.63 2.86 -14.88
N ASN A 133 6.36 1.57 -14.78
CA ASN A 133 6.12 0.70 -15.93
C ASN A 133 4.71 0.08 -15.86
N PRO A 134 3.97 0.03 -16.97
CA PRO A 134 2.72 -0.71 -17.00
C PRO A 134 3.00 -2.21 -16.95
N ALA A 135 2.15 -2.96 -16.26
CA ALA A 135 2.22 -4.41 -16.20
C ALA A 135 0.91 -5.05 -16.69
N PRO A 136 0.94 -6.34 -17.07
CA PRO A 136 -0.28 -7.06 -17.40
C PRO A 136 -1.30 -6.92 -16.28
N PRO A 137 -2.62 -6.86 -16.62
CA PRO A 137 -3.66 -6.79 -15.61
C PRO A 137 -3.55 -7.93 -14.60
N GLY A 138 -3.80 -7.61 -13.33
CA GLY A 138 -3.91 -8.59 -12.25
C GLY A 138 -5.36 -8.85 -11.86
N GLU A 139 -5.52 -9.72 -10.86
CA GLU A 139 -6.81 -10.03 -10.26
C GLU A 139 -6.66 -10.07 -8.74
N ILE A 140 -7.61 -9.48 -8.02
CA ILE A 140 -7.71 -9.54 -6.57
C ILE A 140 -9.18 -9.82 -6.23
N ASP A 141 -9.45 -10.90 -5.53
CA ASP A 141 -10.81 -11.33 -5.11
C ASP A 141 -11.82 -11.41 -6.29
N GLY A 142 -11.36 -11.83 -7.49
CA GLY A 142 -12.18 -11.93 -8.71
C GLY A 142 -12.39 -10.60 -9.46
N GLU A 143 -11.84 -9.49 -8.96
CA GLU A 143 -11.91 -8.18 -9.61
C GLU A 143 -10.62 -7.87 -10.38
N ARG A 144 -10.76 -7.30 -11.58
CA ARG A 144 -9.64 -6.94 -12.44
C ARG A 144 -8.92 -5.70 -11.90
N MET A 145 -7.59 -5.76 -11.90
CA MET A 145 -6.71 -4.67 -11.50
C MET A 145 -5.86 -4.17 -12.68
N ASP A 146 -5.75 -2.87 -12.83
CA ASP A 146 -4.69 -2.24 -13.60
C ASP A 146 -3.43 -2.21 -12.73
N VAL A 147 -2.27 -2.58 -13.28
CA VAL A 147 -1.06 -2.76 -12.50
C VAL A 147 0.06 -1.85 -12.99
N ILE A 148 0.69 -1.15 -12.05
CA ILE A 148 1.91 -0.37 -12.27
C ILE A 148 3.04 -1.01 -11.47
N VAL A 149 4.21 -1.12 -12.07
CA VAL A 149 5.45 -1.54 -11.39
C VAL A 149 6.38 -0.35 -11.30
N ALA A 150 6.80 -0.05 -10.08
CA ALA A 150 7.84 0.95 -9.78
C ALA A 150 9.12 0.22 -9.38
N PRO A 151 10.09 0.06 -10.29
CA PRO A 151 11.36 -0.59 -9.97
C PRO A 151 12.21 0.32 -9.08
N ASN A 152 12.97 -0.27 -8.18
CA ASN A 152 14.08 0.40 -7.51
C ASN A 152 15.33 -0.51 -7.55
N ASN A 153 16.48 -0.04 -7.06
CA ASN A 153 17.76 -0.71 -7.24
C ASN A 153 17.81 -2.17 -6.74
N LEU A 154 16.98 -2.53 -5.76
CA LEU A 154 17.03 -3.84 -5.08
C LEU A 154 15.65 -4.47 -4.91
N SER A 155 14.61 -3.84 -5.44
CA SER A 155 13.23 -4.28 -5.22
C SER A 155 12.31 -3.75 -6.32
N ALA A 156 11.05 -4.15 -6.26
CA ALA A 156 10.00 -3.53 -7.06
C ALA A 156 8.74 -3.36 -6.19
N THR A 157 8.08 -2.24 -6.38
CA THR A 157 6.75 -1.99 -5.81
C THR A 157 5.71 -2.20 -6.89
N LYS A 158 4.73 -3.05 -6.64
CA LYS A 158 3.57 -3.23 -7.52
C LYS A 158 2.37 -2.53 -6.92
N LEU A 159 1.74 -1.68 -7.72
CA LEU A 159 0.54 -0.95 -7.35
C LEU A 159 -0.63 -1.50 -8.16
N TYR A 160 -1.69 -1.89 -7.49
CA TYR A 160 -2.89 -2.48 -8.07
C TYR A 160 -4.05 -1.50 -7.92
N PHE A 161 -4.55 -1.01 -9.05
CA PHE A 161 -5.70 -0.11 -9.11
C PHE A 161 -6.91 -0.89 -9.61
N ASP A 162 -8.00 -0.83 -8.87
CA ASP A 162 -9.25 -1.47 -9.28
C ASP A 162 -9.74 -0.89 -10.61
N ALA A 163 -9.95 -1.76 -11.61
CA ALA A 163 -10.27 -1.31 -12.97
C ALA A 163 -11.65 -0.64 -13.11
N ARG A 164 -12.54 -0.78 -12.11
CA ARG A 164 -13.89 -0.20 -12.09
C ARG A 164 -13.94 1.10 -11.31
N SER A 165 -13.43 1.10 -10.08
CA SER A 165 -13.43 2.27 -9.20
C SER A 165 -12.24 3.20 -9.42
N HIS A 166 -11.18 2.70 -10.05
CA HIS A 166 -9.86 3.33 -10.24
C HIS A 166 -9.12 3.65 -8.95
N LEU A 167 -9.59 3.16 -7.81
CA LEU A 167 -8.94 3.36 -6.52
C LEU A 167 -7.79 2.36 -6.32
N LEU A 168 -6.76 2.78 -5.59
CA LEU A 168 -5.65 1.91 -5.20
C LEU A 168 -6.16 0.82 -4.26
N ARG A 169 -6.04 -0.45 -4.66
CA ARG A 169 -6.53 -1.61 -3.92
C ARG A 169 -5.44 -2.29 -3.11
N ARG A 170 -4.21 -2.31 -3.68
CA ARG A 170 -3.09 -3.02 -3.05
C ARG A 170 -1.76 -2.43 -3.48
N VAL A 171 -0.80 -2.51 -2.57
CA VAL A 171 0.62 -2.31 -2.85
C VAL A 171 1.37 -3.53 -2.34
N ASP A 172 2.13 -4.16 -3.22
CA ASP A 172 3.05 -5.25 -2.88
C ASP A 172 4.49 -4.74 -3.03
N GLU A 173 5.30 -4.90 -1.99
CA GLU A 173 6.72 -4.58 -1.99
C GLU A 173 7.52 -5.87 -1.92
N SER A 174 8.42 -6.07 -2.88
CA SER A 174 9.35 -7.19 -2.94
C SER A 174 10.77 -6.68 -3.13
N GLY A 175 11.73 -7.20 -2.38
CA GLY A 175 13.14 -6.81 -2.48
C GLY A 175 14.06 -8.01 -2.68
N GLU A 176 15.32 -7.77 -3.12
CA GLU A 176 16.30 -8.86 -3.30
C GLU A 176 16.60 -9.59 -1.99
N VAL A 177 16.69 -8.87 -0.88
CA VAL A 177 16.84 -9.49 0.46
C VAL A 177 15.53 -10.10 0.91
N SER A 178 14.41 -9.60 0.41
CA SER A 178 13.04 -10.07 0.64
C SER A 178 12.44 -10.81 -0.56
N ALA A 179 13.27 -11.37 -1.47
CA ALA A 179 12.75 -12.33 -2.46
C ALA A 179 11.97 -13.48 -1.78
N TYR A 180 12.17 -13.64 -0.47
CA TYR A 180 11.49 -14.60 0.41
C TYR A 180 10.39 -13.97 1.27
N PHE A 181 10.28 -12.65 1.33
CA PHE A 181 9.32 -11.96 2.20
C PHE A 181 8.50 -10.97 1.38
N GLU A 182 7.19 -11.05 1.54
CA GLU A 182 6.24 -10.13 0.94
C GLU A 182 5.76 -9.14 2.02
N ASN A 183 5.86 -7.86 1.71
CA ASN A 183 5.16 -6.81 2.42
C ASN A 183 4.02 -6.33 1.53
N ARG A 184 2.81 -6.47 2.02
CA ARG A 184 1.58 -6.14 1.32
C ARG A 184 0.74 -5.18 2.12
N VAL A 185 0.22 -4.16 1.46
CA VAL A 185 -0.74 -3.23 2.03
C VAL A 185 -2.01 -3.24 1.19
N ASP A 186 -3.13 -3.68 1.77
CA ASP A 186 -4.45 -3.60 1.15
C ASP A 186 -5.20 -2.36 1.67
N TYR A 187 -5.76 -1.57 0.75
CA TYR A 187 -6.57 -0.38 1.01
C TYR A 187 -8.03 -0.71 0.72
N LEU A 188 -8.88 -0.64 1.74
CA LEU A 188 -10.24 -1.13 1.74
C LEU A 188 -11.20 -0.10 2.31
N ASP A 189 -12.51 -0.28 2.07
CA ASP A 189 -13.56 0.54 2.65
C ASP A 189 -13.33 2.05 2.41
N TYR A 190 -13.25 2.42 1.12
CA TYR A 190 -13.05 3.82 0.73
C TYR A 190 -14.31 4.66 1.03
N ARG A 191 -14.10 5.76 1.72
CA ARG A 191 -15.14 6.74 2.05
C ARG A 191 -14.70 8.14 1.69
N GLU A 192 -15.66 9.02 1.44
CA GLU A 192 -15.39 10.42 1.15
C GLU A 192 -15.31 11.24 2.45
N VAL A 193 -14.25 12.04 2.57
CA VAL A 193 -14.04 13.00 3.65
C VAL A 193 -13.51 14.29 3.03
N ASP A 194 -14.24 15.38 3.16
CA ASP A 194 -13.88 16.71 2.65
C ASP A 194 -13.58 16.73 1.14
N GLY A 195 -14.32 15.92 0.36
CA GLY A 195 -14.19 15.80 -1.09
C GLY A 195 -13.02 14.90 -1.55
N VAL A 196 -12.39 14.18 -0.63
CA VAL A 196 -11.33 13.21 -0.93
C VAL A 196 -11.73 11.81 -0.49
N ARG A 197 -11.55 10.81 -1.35
CA ARG A 197 -11.78 9.40 -1.01
C ARG A 197 -10.56 8.79 -0.35
N LEU A 198 -10.75 8.28 0.86
CA LEU A 198 -9.71 7.68 1.71
C LEU A 198 -10.11 6.28 2.16
N PRO A 199 -9.16 5.33 2.28
CA PRO A 199 -9.44 4.02 2.83
C PRO A 199 -9.75 4.12 4.32
N PHE A 200 -10.78 3.41 4.78
CA PHE A 200 -11.16 3.30 6.19
C PHE A 200 -10.74 1.96 6.81
N ARG A 201 -10.17 1.08 6.01
CA ARG A 201 -9.49 -0.11 6.49
C ARG A 201 -8.19 -0.30 5.73
N ILE A 202 -7.10 -0.46 6.45
CA ILE A 202 -5.77 -0.74 5.90
C ILE A 202 -5.28 -2.03 6.53
N LEU A 203 -5.03 -3.03 5.67
CA LEU A 203 -4.50 -4.32 6.11
C LEU A 203 -3.05 -4.42 5.66
N HIS A 204 -2.14 -4.40 6.61
CA HIS A 204 -0.73 -4.64 6.40
C HIS A 204 -0.42 -6.10 6.67
N THR A 205 0.14 -6.81 5.71
CA THR A 205 0.51 -8.22 5.81
C THR A 205 1.99 -8.37 5.47
N THR A 206 2.73 -9.07 6.31
CA THR A 206 4.13 -9.40 6.05
C THR A 206 4.37 -10.88 6.29
N THR A 207 5.22 -11.49 5.47
CA THR A 207 5.72 -12.85 5.65
C THR A 207 7.11 -12.88 6.30
N GLU A 208 7.65 -11.71 6.68
CA GLU A 208 8.94 -11.58 7.34
C GLU A 208 8.95 -12.30 8.70
N PRO A 209 9.96 -13.14 9.02
CA PRO A 209 10.05 -13.80 10.31
C PRO A 209 10.10 -12.78 11.45
N GLY A 210 9.12 -12.86 12.36
CA GLY A 210 8.97 -11.90 13.45
C GLY A 210 8.23 -10.61 13.06
N GLY A 211 7.85 -10.44 11.79
CA GLY A 211 6.99 -9.37 11.34
C GLY A 211 5.56 -9.53 11.85
N ALA A 212 4.88 -8.43 12.11
CA ALA A 212 3.50 -8.42 12.56
C ALA A 212 2.58 -7.92 11.43
N SER A 213 1.53 -8.69 11.14
CA SER A 213 0.43 -8.20 10.29
C SER A 213 -0.51 -7.34 11.13
N GLU A 214 -0.98 -6.23 10.55
CA GLU A 214 -1.83 -5.26 11.22
C GLU A 214 -3.12 -5.01 10.40
N ASP A 215 -4.27 -4.98 11.08
CA ASP A 215 -5.57 -4.58 10.53
C ASP A 215 -5.97 -3.26 11.21
N LEU A 216 -5.77 -2.15 10.51
CA LEU A 216 -6.15 -0.83 10.97
C LEU A 216 -7.57 -0.52 10.49
N ARG A 217 -8.45 -0.22 11.45
CA ARG A 217 -9.84 0.21 11.19
C ARG A 217 -10.01 1.66 11.58
N ILE A 218 -10.05 2.52 10.59
CA ILE A 218 -10.14 3.96 10.79
C ILE A 218 -11.54 4.32 11.29
N LYS A 219 -11.58 5.10 12.36
CA LYS A 219 -12.82 5.59 12.99
C LYS A 219 -13.16 6.99 12.52
N THR A 220 -12.18 7.88 12.55
CA THR A 220 -12.35 9.27 12.13
C THR A 220 -11.14 9.78 11.40
N ILE A 221 -11.41 10.64 10.44
CA ILE A 221 -10.41 11.47 9.76
C ILE A 221 -10.89 12.92 9.87
N THR A 222 -10.00 13.81 10.28
CA THR A 222 -10.26 15.26 10.35
C THR A 222 -9.13 15.98 9.64
N HIS A 223 -9.46 16.82 8.68
CA HIS A 223 -8.49 17.59 7.90
C HIS A 223 -8.37 19.03 8.37
N ASN A 224 -7.29 19.68 7.96
CA ASN A 224 -7.03 21.12 8.08
C ASN A 224 -7.11 21.63 9.53
N MET A 225 -6.65 20.80 10.45
CA MET A 225 -6.55 21.16 11.87
C MET A 225 -5.36 22.07 12.12
N ALA A 226 -5.48 22.95 13.11
CA ALA A 226 -4.37 23.78 13.58
C ALA A 226 -3.38 22.92 14.41
N LEU A 227 -2.48 22.20 13.75
CA LEU A 227 -1.45 21.41 14.40
C LEU A 227 -0.19 22.25 14.58
N GLN A 228 0.30 22.32 15.83
CA GLN A 228 1.53 23.05 16.13
C GLN A 228 2.77 22.27 15.68
N PRO A 229 3.78 22.88 15.04
CA PRO A 229 4.99 22.20 14.57
C PRO A 229 5.72 21.45 15.70
N GLU A 230 5.65 21.97 16.91
CA GLU A 230 6.32 21.43 18.10
C GLU A 230 5.80 20.04 18.48
N MET A 231 4.55 19.68 18.07
CA MET A 231 4.00 18.35 18.28
C MET A 231 4.84 17.25 17.63
N PHE A 232 5.48 17.58 16.51
CA PHE A 232 6.26 16.63 15.70
C PHE A 232 7.72 16.57 16.14
N SER A 233 8.16 17.55 16.92
CA SER A 233 9.53 17.66 17.39
C SER A 233 9.89 16.58 18.41
N LYS A 234 11.15 16.14 18.37
CA LYS A 234 11.66 15.18 19.34
C LYS A 234 11.49 15.71 20.76
N PRO A 235 10.81 14.99 21.68
CA PRO A 235 10.66 15.42 23.06
C PRO A 235 12.02 15.60 23.76
N GLN A 236 12.18 16.69 24.51
CA GLN A 236 13.32 16.88 25.38
C GLN A 236 13.19 15.99 26.63
N ALA A 237 14.33 15.57 27.18
CA ALA A 237 14.35 14.81 28.43
C ALA A 237 13.66 15.63 29.55
N GLY A 238 12.57 15.09 30.11
CA GLY A 238 11.78 15.78 31.15
C GLY A 238 10.52 16.50 30.66
N GLN A 239 10.35 16.77 29.37
CA GLN A 239 9.10 17.32 28.84
C GLN A 239 8.01 16.25 28.78
N VAL A 240 6.94 16.48 29.54
CA VAL A 240 5.68 15.75 29.36
C VAL A 240 5.01 16.34 28.12
N VAL A 241 5.09 15.66 27.00
CA VAL A 241 4.31 16.02 25.82
C VAL A 241 2.83 15.84 26.16
N MET A 242 2.17 16.93 26.48
CA MET A 242 0.74 16.99 26.70
C MET A 242 0.05 16.66 25.38
N GLY A 243 -0.26 15.39 25.18
CA GLY A 243 -1.04 14.95 24.04
C GLY A 243 -2.50 15.07 24.35
N GLY A 244 -3.23 15.73 23.45
CA GLY A 244 -4.65 15.52 23.26
C GLY A 244 -5.56 16.21 24.27
N ARG A 245 -6.49 16.96 23.77
CA ARG A 245 -7.66 17.49 24.45
C ARG A 245 -8.34 16.40 25.31
N ARG A 246 -8.75 16.82 26.50
CA ARG A 246 -9.70 16.09 27.35
C ARG A 246 -11.07 16.00 26.67
#